data_16e46da3765700e891c1a521fa0b8afb
#
_entry.id   16e46da3765700e891c1a521fa0b8afb
#
_cell.length_a   1.000
_cell.length_b   1.000
_cell.length_c   1.000
_cell.angle_alpha   90.00
_cell.angle_beta   90.00
_cell.angle_gamma   90.00
#
_symmetry.space_group_name_H-M   'P 1'
#
loop_
_entity.id
_entity.type
_entity.pdbx_description
1 polymer ?
#
loop_
_entity_poly.entity_id
_entity_poly.type
_entity_poly.pdbx_seq_one_letter_code
_entity_poly.pdbx_strand_id
1 'polypeptide(L)'
;MNPGLVVKLRPAGPWRIGTDSGVRNRVDVIYHSDSLYSAVASAMARLGSLDEWLDATARNGAPAASFSSCFPFLDEIDFVVPPRTIWPPTSPALMSARVRWKSARFVPLSVVRAMLAGEALDGNQWSLDGASECLVPAGRPGPFRTGVRWSAAVDRLTGAVERHSTACIEFRPGAGLWTVVSFQDEAAHTRWLEPIKAAFRLLADTGFGGERSRGWGRSEPPEFSEGTLPELVFGAAPQKPAPELLAPEPMVTEPTPPESEVPIAAEPVTALAPLALGLWPIAPAQPPEPEAPPIVAEPVTEPAPLAPNQPQAHWLLSLFTPAPEDSVDWGRGNYVVLARSGRVDSPAGSGELKKEIQMVAEGSVLCAAAPPRGAAADVAPDGFAHPVFRAGFALAIPLPGATEVS
;
A
#
# COMPACT_ATOMS: atom_id res chain seq x y z
N MET A 1 -6.57 -17.38 6.43
CA MET A 1 -6.49 -16.32 5.42
C MET A 1 -7.89 -15.76 5.24
N ASN A 2 -8.04 -14.45 5.23
CA ASN A 2 -9.35 -13.82 5.13
C ASN A 2 -9.67 -13.51 3.66
N PRO A 3 -10.90 -13.77 3.20
CA PRO A 3 -11.33 -13.32 1.90
C PRO A 3 -11.23 -11.82 1.78
N GLY A 4 -10.91 -11.31 0.60
CA GLY A 4 -10.73 -9.89 0.36
C GLY A 4 -11.14 -9.45 -1.03
N LEU A 5 -11.28 -8.13 -1.18
CA LEU A 5 -11.62 -7.47 -2.43
C LEU A 5 -10.74 -6.23 -2.59
N VAL A 6 -10.03 -6.13 -3.69
CA VAL A 6 -9.39 -4.87 -4.12
C VAL A 6 -10.36 -4.11 -4.99
N VAL A 7 -10.49 -2.81 -4.73
CA VAL A 7 -11.30 -1.89 -5.53
C VAL A 7 -10.40 -0.80 -6.07
N LYS A 8 -10.34 -0.63 -7.38
CA LYS A 8 -9.65 0.47 -8.05
C LYS A 8 -10.68 1.45 -8.62
N LEU A 9 -10.43 2.75 -8.38
CA LEU A 9 -11.29 3.86 -8.76
C LEU A 9 -10.50 4.81 -9.65
N ARG A 10 -10.89 4.95 -10.93
CA ARG A 10 -10.30 5.91 -11.86
C ARG A 10 -11.12 7.19 -11.85
N PRO A 11 -10.55 8.31 -11.35
CA PRO A 11 -11.29 9.56 -11.24
C PRO A 11 -11.74 10.12 -12.58
N ALA A 12 -13.02 10.46 -12.70
CA ALA A 12 -13.59 11.13 -13.87
C ALA A 12 -13.45 12.66 -13.81
N GLY A 13 -12.89 13.20 -12.72
CA GLY A 13 -12.71 14.62 -12.49
C GLY A 13 -11.93 14.93 -11.22
N PRO A 14 -11.90 16.17 -10.75
CA PRO A 14 -11.20 16.52 -9.53
C PRO A 14 -11.88 15.91 -8.31
N TRP A 15 -11.05 15.59 -7.30
CA TRP A 15 -11.53 15.08 -6.03
C TRP A 15 -11.23 16.08 -4.92
N ARG A 16 -12.14 16.19 -3.96
CA ARG A 16 -11.92 16.91 -2.72
C ARG A 16 -12.03 15.96 -1.55
N ILE A 17 -10.89 15.65 -0.98
CA ILE A 17 -10.81 14.97 0.32
C ILE A 17 -10.72 16.07 1.35
N GLY A 18 -11.77 16.21 2.19
CA GLY A 18 -11.81 17.25 3.20
C GLY A 18 -10.81 17.02 4.30
N THR A 19 -10.12 18.07 4.71
CA THR A 19 -9.48 18.11 6.02
C THR A 19 -10.58 18.29 7.07
N ASP A 20 -10.40 17.72 8.25
CA ASP A 20 -11.39 17.79 9.33
C ASP A 20 -11.68 19.23 9.80
N SER A 21 -10.76 20.16 9.51
CA SER A 21 -10.89 21.59 9.85
C SER A 21 -11.97 22.37 9.08
N GLY A 22 -12.58 21.79 8.04
CA GLY A 22 -13.52 22.49 7.15
C GLY A 22 -12.90 23.57 6.28
N VAL A 23 -11.59 23.75 6.29
CA VAL A 23 -10.85 24.76 5.54
C VAL A 23 -10.88 24.41 4.06
N ARG A 24 -11.38 25.34 3.20
CA ARG A 24 -11.59 25.09 1.76
C ARG A 24 -10.30 25.09 0.93
N ASN A 25 -9.25 25.75 1.40
CA ASN A 25 -7.98 25.90 0.65
C ASN A 25 -6.98 24.74 0.91
N ARG A 26 -7.38 23.73 1.65
CA ARG A 26 -6.59 22.52 1.90
C ARG A 26 -7.37 21.26 1.54
N VAL A 27 -6.66 20.23 1.12
CA VAL A 27 -7.16 18.88 0.90
C VAL A 27 -6.24 17.90 1.62
N ASP A 28 -6.79 16.81 2.09
CA ASP A 28 -6.02 15.63 2.41
C ASP A 28 -5.76 14.84 1.13
N VAL A 29 -4.69 14.07 1.10
CA VAL A 29 -4.33 13.20 -0.02
C VAL A 29 -4.67 11.73 0.24
N ILE A 30 -5.14 11.41 1.45
CA ILE A 30 -5.67 10.09 1.82
C ILE A 30 -7.18 10.22 2.06
N TYR A 31 -7.97 9.40 1.37
CA TYR A 31 -9.35 9.20 1.75
C TYR A 31 -9.40 8.09 2.81
N HIS A 32 -9.42 8.51 4.07
CA HIS A 32 -9.29 7.63 5.21
C HIS A 32 -10.42 6.60 5.32
N SER A 33 -10.11 5.45 5.89
CA SER A 33 -11.02 4.31 6.01
C SER A 33 -12.32 4.63 6.76
N ASP A 34 -12.28 5.51 7.77
CA ASP A 34 -13.47 5.99 8.48
C ASP A 34 -14.43 6.78 7.58
N SER A 35 -13.86 7.59 6.69
CA SER A 35 -14.62 8.37 5.71
C SER A 35 -15.15 7.47 4.59
N LEU A 36 -14.36 6.47 4.18
CA LEU A 36 -14.80 5.47 3.20
C LEU A 36 -15.95 4.63 3.76
N TYR A 37 -15.83 4.16 5.00
CA TYR A 37 -16.93 3.45 5.69
C TYR A 37 -18.20 4.30 5.72
N SER A 38 -18.10 5.58 6.08
CA SER A 38 -19.24 6.50 6.08
C SER A 38 -19.85 6.67 4.68
N ALA A 39 -19.04 6.73 3.63
CA ALA A 39 -19.54 6.80 2.25
C ALA A 39 -20.27 5.52 1.85
N VAL A 40 -19.69 4.34 2.18
CA VAL A 40 -20.34 3.03 1.94
C VAL A 40 -21.63 2.92 2.72
N ALA A 41 -21.66 3.31 4.01
CA ALA A 41 -22.90 3.31 4.81
C ALA A 41 -23.98 4.21 4.18
N SER A 42 -23.60 5.39 3.66
CA SER A 42 -24.51 6.28 2.93
C SER A 42 -25.03 5.65 1.63
N ALA A 43 -24.21 4.87 0.94
CA ALA A 43 -24.65 4.09 -0.23
C ALA A 43 -25.57 2.95 0.17
N MET A 44 -25.26 2.21 1.24
CA MET A 44 -26.14 1.16 1.80
C MET A 44 -27.51 1.72 2.20
N ALA A 45 -27.57 2.94 2.76
CA ALA A 45 -28.84 3.61 3.07
C ALA A 45 -29.70 3.80 1.81
N ARG A 46 -29.09 4.21 0.70
CA ARG A 46 -29.80 4.37 -0.59
C ARG A 46 -30.19 3.04 -1.23
N LEU A 47 -29.44 1.99 -0.95
CA LEU A 47 -29.72 0.63 -1.42
C LEU A 47 -30.70 -0.12 -0.50
N GLY A 48 -31.13 0.49 0.63
CA GLY A 48 -32.10 -0.09 1.55
C GLY A 48 -31.55 -1.14 2.51
N SER A 49 -30.23 -1.23 2.70
CA SER A 49 -29.56 -2.23 3.54
C SER A 49 -28.74 -1.62 4.68
N LEU A 50 -29.01 -0.36 5.07
CA LEU A 50 -28.21 0.35 6.09
C LEU A 50 -28.25 -0.35 7.45
N ASP A 51 -29.45 -0.69 7.96
CA ASP A 51 -29.55 -1.26 9.31
C ASP A 51 -28.86 -2.61 9.41
N GLU A 52 -29.06 -3.48 8.41
CA GLU A 52 -28.33 -4.76 8.34
C GLU A 52 -26.82 -4.57 8.27
N TRP A 53 -26.36 -3.55 7.52
CA TRP A 53 -24.95 -3.21 7.43
C TRP A 53 -24.39 -2.72 8.77
N LEU A 54 -25.10 -1.84 9.47
CA LEU A 54 -24.70 -1.35 10.78
C LEU A 54 -24.69 -2.46 11.84
N ASP A 55 -25.67 -3.37 11.80
CA ASP A 55 -25.71 -4.52 12.70
C ASP A 55 -24.58 -5.51 12.44
N ALA A 56 -24.18 -5.67 11.17
CA ALA A 56 -23.04 -6.53 10.80
C ALA A 56 -21.68 -5.88 11.07
N THR A 57 -21.62 -4.57 11.33
CA THR A 57 -20.34 -3.84 11.48
C THR A 57 -20.28 -2.99 12.74
N ALA A 58 -20.80 -1.75 12.69
CA ALA A 58 -20.60 -0.75 13.73
C ALA A 58 -21.26 -1.08 15.08
N ARG A 59 -22.35 -1.85 15.07
CA ARG A 59 -23.08 -2.28 16.28
C ARG A 59 -22.55 -3.62 16.82
N ASN A 60 -21.68 -4.30 16.07
CA ASN A 60 -21.13 -5.59 16.42
C ASN A 60 -19.65 -5.43 16.83
N GLY A 61 -19.21 -6.18 17.84
CA GLY A 61 -17.82 -6.20 18.29
C GLY A 61 -16.84 -6.84 17.30
N ALA A 62 -17.34 -7.55 16.26
CA ALA A 62 -16.53 -8.15 15.22
C ALA A 62 -17.09 -7.75 13.85
N PRO A 63 -16.53 -6.74 13.17
CA PRO A 63 -17.10 -6.23 11.93
C PRO A 63 -17.01 -7.27 10.81
N ALA A 64 -18.12 -7.50 10.09
CA ALA A 64 -18.17 -8.41 8.95
C ALA A 64 -17.22 -8.01 7.82
N ALA A 65 -16.90 -6.73 7.70
CA ALA A 65 -15.92 -6.23 6.75
C ALA A 65 -15.17 -5.00 7.29
N SER A 66 -13.87 -4.91 6.98
CA SER A 66 -13.00 -3.77 7.25
C SER A 66 -12.44 -3.22 5.95
N PHE A 67 -12.23 -1.90 5.89
CA PHE A 67 -11.69 -1.21 4.72
C PHE A 67 -10.29 -0.67 5.02
N SER A 68 -9.38 -0.77 4.06
CA SER A 68 -8.21 0.11 4.09
C SER A 68 -8.61 1.56 3.80
N SER A 69 -7.74 2.50 4.07
CA SER A 69 -7.82 3.81 3.47
C SER A 69 -7.60 3.72 1.96
N CYS A 70 -8.03 4.75 1.21
CA CYS A 70 -7.79 4.78 -0.22
C CYS A 70 -6.39 5.36 -0.48
N PHE A 71 -5.57 4.60 -1.18
CA PHE A 71 -4.21 4.96 -1.55
C PHE A 71 -4.12 5.23 -3.06
N PRO A 72 -3.15 6.02 -3.51
CA PRO A 72 -2.99 6.28 -4.93
C PRO A 72 -2.45 5.07 -5.69
N PHE A 73 -2.74 5.00 -7.00
CA PHE A 73 -2.04 4.17 -7.96
C PHE A 73 -1.72 4.96 -9.23
N LEU A 74 -0.77 4.49 -10.00
CA LEU A 74 -0.42 5.00 -11.33
C LEU A 74 -0.05 3.83 -12.22
N ASP A 75 -0.83 3.61 -13.26
CA ASP A 75 -0.73 2.44 -14.13
C ASP A 75 -0.79 1.13 -13.29
N GLU A 76 0.28 0.33 -13.29
CA GLU A 76 0.39 -0.91 -12.51
C GLU A 76 1.09 -0.71 -11.15
N ILE A 77 1.40 0.53 -10.76
CA ILE A 77 2.08 0.82 -9.50
C ILE A 77 1.05 1.22 -8.45
N ASP A 78 0.79 0.34 -7.52
CA ASP A 78 -0.02 0.62 -6.34
C ASP A 78 0.87 1.16 -5.23
N PHE A 79 0.53 2.34 -4.71
CA PHE A 79 1.25 2.99 -3.61
C PHE A 79 0.50 2.79 -2.29
N VAL A 80 1.23 2.92 -1.20
CA VAL A 80 0.69 2.75 0.15
C VAL A 80 1.50 3.58 1.15
N VAL A 81 0.94 3.86 2.32
CA VAL A 81 1.71 4.40 3.45
C VAL A 81 2.54 3.26 4.04
N PRO A 82 3.88 3.33 3.97
CA PRO A 82 4.75 2.21 4.33
C PRO A 82 4.74 1.94 5.85
N PRO A 83 5.12 0.71 6.28
CA PRO A 83 5.24 0.38 7.69
C PRO A 83 6.34 1.22 8.35
N ARG A 84 6.03 1.90 9.45
CA ARG A 84 6.95 2.82 10.16
C ARG A 84 8.16 2.13 10.78
N THR A 85 8.13 0.83 10.97
CA THR A 85 9.25 0.06 11.50
C THR A 85 10.37 -0.15 10.48
N ILE A 86 10.05 -0.12 9.19
CA ILE A 86 11.02 -0.33 8.10
C ILE A 86 11.23 0.94 7.25
N TRP A 87 10.38 1.96 7.42
CA TRP A 87 10.47 3.19 6.65
C TRP A 87 10.78 4.41 7.52
N PRO A 88 11.71 5.29 7.14
CA PRO A 88 12.55 5.24 5.94
C PRO A 88 13.68 4.19 6.05
N PRO A 89 14.23 3.72 4.90
CA PRO A 89 15.32 2.76 4.92
C PRO A 89 16.56 3.33 5.65
N THR A 90 17.21 2.48 6.44
CA THR A 90 18.38 2.87 7.26
C THR A 90 19.73 2.48 6.66
N SER A 91 19.72 1.77 5.52
CA SER A 91 20.97 1.36 4.85
C SER A 91 21.83 2.58 4.48
N PRO A 92 23.14 2.60 4.84
CA PRO A 92 24.03 3.71 4.51
C PRO A 92 24.09 4.03 3.01
N ALA A 93 24.00 3.02 2.15
CA ALA A 93 23.98 3.18 0.69
C ALA A 93 22.73 3.97 0.22
N LEU A 94 21.58 3.72 0.81
CA LEU A 94 20.34 4.43 0.50
C LEU A 94 20.28 5.81 1.14
N MET A 95 20.86 5.98 2.33
CA MET A 95 20.94 7.29 2.99
C MET A 95 21.85 8.26 2.24
N SER A 96 22.87 7.78 1.55
CA SER A 96 23.75 8.60 0.70
C SER A 96 23.13 8.93 -0.66
N ALA A 97 22.08 8.25 -1.07
CA ALA A 97 21.34 8.53 -2.30
C ALA A 97 20.66 9.90 -2.23
N ARG A 98 20.51 10.57 -3.38
CA ARG A 98 19.86 11.89 -3.48
C ARG A 98 18.35 11.86 -3.18
N VAL A 99 17.76 10.70 -2.95
CA VAL A 99 16.34 10.53 -2.66
C VAL A 99 16.02 10.98 -1.24
N ARG A 100 15.02 11.81 -1.10
CA ARG A 100 14.52 12.25 0.22
C ARG A 100 13.53 11.23 0.79
N TRP A 101 14.00 10.04 1.13
CA TRP A 101 13.18 8.93 1.62
C TRP A 101 12.18 9.34 2.71
N LYS A 102 12.61 10.14 3.69
CA LYS A 102 11.77 10.60 4.80
C LYS A 102 10.55 11.43 4.37
N SER A 103 10.61 12.05 3.19
CA SER A 103 9.54 12.89 2.68
C SER A 103 8.54 12.12 1.80
N ALA A 104 8.79 10.84 1.52
CA ALA A 104 7.85 10.00 0.81
C ALA A 104 6.74 9.55 1.76
N ARG A 105 5.54 10.03 1.52
CA ARG A 105 4.32 9.61 2.22
C ARG A 105 3.79 8.30 1.66
N PHE A 106 3.91 8.13 0.36
CA PHE A 106 3.44 6.96 -0.36
C PHE A 106 4.60 6.25 -1.05
N VAL A 107 4.63 4.94 -0.89
CA VAL A 107 5.70 4.07 -1.41
C VAL A 107 5.08 2.94 -2.22
N PRO A 108 5.65 2.54 -3.36
CA PRO A 108 5.17 1.39 -4.11
C PRO A 108 5.13 0.13 -3.25
N LEU A 109 4.07 -0.65 -3.38
CA LEU A 109 3.95 -1.94 -2.67
C LEU A 109 5.12 -2.89 -2.99
N SER A 110 5.65 -2.84 -4.21
CA SER A 110 6.84 -3.60 -4.61
C SER A 110 8.08 -3.25 -3.77
N VAL A 111 8.25 -1.96 -3.45
CA VAL A 111 9.35 -1.50 -2.59
C VAL A 111 9.15 -1.96 -1.15
N VAL A 112 7.92 -1.86 -0.63
CA VAL A 112 7.60 -2.36 0.72
C VAL A 112 7.87 -3.87 0.79
N ARG A 113 7.45 -4.64 -0.21
CA ARG A 113 7.71 -6.08 -0.28
C ARG A 113 9.20 -6.41 -0.31
N ALA A 114 9.97 -5.72 -1.17
CA ALA A 114 11.42 -5.90 -1.25
C ALA A 114 12.11 -5.63 0.09
N MET A 115 11.70 -4.55 0.79
CA MET A 115 12.24 -4.24 2.12
C MET A 115 11.89 -5.29 3.16
N LEU A 116 10.66 -5.82 3.14
CA LEU A 116 10.25 -6.90 4.05
C LEU A 116 10.98 -8.21 3.77
N ALA A 117 11.34 -8.46 2.51
CA ALA A 117 12.16 -9.60 2.09
C ALA A 117 13.66 -9.41 2.35
N GLY A 118 14.09 -8.24 2.84
CA GLY A 118 15.51 -7.91 3.01
C GLY A 118 16.27 -7.71 1.70
N GLU A 119 15.56 -7.49 0.58
CA GLU A 119 16.18 -7.27 -0.71
C GLU A 119 16.86 -5.89 -0.78
N ALA A 120 17.98 -5.83 -1.50
CA ALA A 120 18.70 -4.57 -1.69
C ALA A 120 17.92 -3.64 -2.64
N LEU A 121 17.68 -2.41 -2.21
CA LEU A 121 17.09 -1.37 -3.05
C LEU A 121 18.18 -0.54 -3.73
N ASP A 122 18.05 -0.32 -5.04
CA ASP A 122 18.90 0.65 -5.75
C ASP A 122 18.28 2.05 -5.67
N GLY A 123 18.91 2.93 -4.91
CA GLY A 123 18.44 4.31 -4.73
C GLY A 123 18.38 5.14 -6.02
N ASN A 124 19.11 4.75 -7.08
CA ASN A 124 19.13 5.49 -8.35
C ASN A 124 17.87 5.23 -9.20
N GLN A 125 17.17 4.13 -8.92
CA GLN A 125 15.93 3.78 -9.64
C GLN A 125 14.73 4.61 -9.17
N TRP A 126 14.86 5.36 -8.08
CA TRP A 126 13.74 6.03 -7.43
C TRP A 126 13.94 7.53 -7.32
N SER A 127 12.85 8.26 -7.36
CA SER A 127 12.79 9.69 -7.09
C SER A 127 11.54 10.03 -6.28
N LEU A 128 11.59 11.13 -5.53
CA LEU A 128 10.41 11.65 -4.84
C LEU A 128 9.69 12.67 -5.74
N ASP A 129 8.44 12.41 -6.08
CA ASP A 129 7.57 13.42 -6.67
C ASP A 129 7.00 14.33 -5.57
N GLY A 130 7.47 15.57 -5.52
CA GLY A 130 7.10 16.50 -4.46
C GLY A 130 5.64 16.97 -4.51
N ALA A 131 4.94 16.79 -5.64
CA ALA A 131 3.55 17.18 -5.78
C ALA A 131 2.57 16.17 -5.17
N SER A 132 2.90 14.89 -5.26
CA SER A 132 2.10 13.78 -4.73
C SER A 132 2.68 13.15 -3.47
N GLU A 133 3.90 13.51 -3.08
CA GLU A 133 4.66 12.88 -1.99
C GLU A 133 4.85 11.36 -2.21
N CYS A 134 4.80 10.91 -3.48
CA CYS A 134 5.00 9.52 -3.86
C CYS A 134 6.46 9.24 -4.21
N LEU A 135 6.98 8.11 -3.75
CA LEU A 135 8.20 7.53 -4.27
C LEU A 135 7.90 6.91 -5.64
N VAL A 136 8.49 7.42 -6.70
CA VAL A 136 8.22 6.98 -8.08
C VAL A 136 9.50 6.50 -8.76
N PRO A 137 9.42 5.68 -9.81
CA PRO A 137 10.58 5.38 -10.64
C PRO A 137 11.24 6.66 -11.16
N ALA A 138 12.56 6.69 -11.21
CA ALA A 138 13.33 7.86 -11.61
C ALA A 138 12.88 8.39 -12.97
N GLY A 139 12.63 9.70 -13.05
CA GLY A 139 12.17 10.36 -14.26
C GLY A 139 10.66 10.24 -14.53
N ARG A 140 9.88 9.54 -13.71
CA ARG A 140 8.41 9.51 -13.84
C ARG A 140 7.74 10.51 -12.91
N PRO A 141 6.64 11.12 -13.33
CA PRO A 141 5.82 11.97 -12.45
C PRO A 141 4.99 11.11 -11.49
N GLY A 142 4.55 11.70 -10.37
CA GLY A 142 3.62 11.08 -9.44
C GLY A 142 2.18 10.99 -9.96
N PRO A 143 1.29 10.24 -9.25
CA PRO A 143 -0.07 9.94 -9.71
C PRO A 143 -1.00 11.15 -9.72
N PHE A 144 -0.76 12.14 -8.90
CA PHE A 144 -1.65 13.31 -8.76
C PHE A 144 -0.87 14.56 -8.36
N ARG A 145 -1.58 15.68 -8.39
CA ARG A 145 -1.14 16.94 -7.78
C ARG A 145 -2.31 17.58 -7.02
N THR A 146 -1.98 18.40 -6.05
CA THR A 146 -2.97 19.29 -5.44
C THR A 146 -3.12 20.56 -6.28
N GLY A 147 -4.35 20.95 -6.52
CA GLY A 147 -4.70 22.13 -7.30
C GLY A 147 -5.72 23.00 -6.58
N VAL A 148 -6.03 24.15 -7.16
CA VAL A 148 -7.06 25.07 -6.67
C VAL A 148 -8.00 25.41 -7.81
N ARG A 149 -9.29 25.23 -7.59
CA ARG A 149 -10.35 25.65 -8.52
C ARG A 149 -11.02 26.92 -7.99
N TRP A 150 -11.13 27.91 -8.87
CA TRP A 150 -11.79 29.16 -8.55
C TRP A 150 -13.24 29.10 -8.98
N SER A 151 -14.12 29.66 -8.17
CA SER A 151 -15.52 29.86 -8.48
C SER A 151 -15.97 31.25 -8.02
N ALA A 152 -17.04 31.75 -8.62
CA ALA A 152 -17.64 33.00 -8.26
C ALA A 152 -19.05 32.78 -7.73
N ALA A 153 -19.36 33.35 -6.57
CA ALA A 153 -20.72 33.52 -6.09
C ALA A 153 -21.22 34.86 -6.59
N VAL A 154 -22.35 34.83 -7.27
CA VAL A 154 -23.00 36.07 -7.78
C VAL A 154 -24.23 36.31 -6.92
N ASP A 155 -24.26 37.42 -6.23
CA ASP A 155 -25.48 37.90 -5.57
C ASP A 155 -26.50 38.31 -6.61
N ARG A 156 -27.64 37.62 -6.64
CA ARG A 156 -28.69 37.87 -7.66
C ARG A 156 -29.43 39.20 -7.46
N LEU A 157 -29.35 39.82 -6.28
CA LEU A 157 -30.00 41.10 -6.01
C LEU A 157 -29.10 42.29 -6.36
N THR A 158 -27.83 42.20 -5.98
CA THR A 158 -26.88 43.30 -6.12
C THR A 158 -25.96 43.16 -7.33
N GLY A 159 -25.86 41.98 -7.93
CA GLY A 159 -24.89 41.66 -8.96
C GLY A 159 -23.44 41.58 -8.45
N ALA A 160 -23.24 41.70 -7.13
CA ALA A 160 -21.92 41.61 -6.55
C ALA A 160 -21.33 40.21 -6.76
N VAL A 161 -20.02 40.15 -7.06
CA VAL A 161 -19.30 38.89 -7.31
C VAL A 161 -18.26 38.68 -6.23
N GLU A 162 -18.40 37.57 -5.49
CA GLU A 162 -17.40 37.11 -4.54
C GLU A 162 -16.64 35.90 -5.12
N ARG A 163 -15.31 35.99 -5.16
CA ARG A 163 -14.46 34.90 -5.60
C ARG A 163 -14.11 34.03 -4.41
N HIS A 164 -14.24 32.72 -4.60
CA HIS A 164 -13.76 31.74 -3.63
C HIS A 164 -12.97 30.63 -4.30
N SER A 165 -11.97 30.14 -3.59
CA SER A 165 -11.12 29.04 -4.04
C SER A 165 -11.43 27.78 -3.29
N THR A 166 -11.31 26.64 -3.98
CA THR A 166 -11.50 25.32 -3.39
C THR A 166 -10.34 24.43 -3.83
N ALA A 167 -9.58 23.91 -2.87
CA ALA A 167 -8.51 22.97 -3.16
C ALA A 167 -9.06 21.62 -3.58
N CYS A 168 -8.36 20.96 -4.49
CA CYS A 168 -8.71 19.64 -5.01
C CYS A 168 -7.45 18.81 -5.32
N ILE A 169 -7.67 17.53 -5.53
CA ILE A 169 -6.69 16.60 -6.08
C ILE A 169 -7.03 16.44 -7.57
N GLU A 170 -6.03 16.58 -8.41
CA GLU A 170 -6.11 16.34 -9.86
C GLU A 170 -5.23 15.14 -10.19
N PHE A 171 -5.86 14.07 -10.64
CA PHE A 171 -5.17 12.84 -11.02
C PHE A 171 -4.64 12.92 -12.45
N ARG A 172 -3.54 12.24 -12.70
CA ARG A 172 -2.99 12.07 -14.05
C ARG A 172 -3.73 10.95 -14.79
N PRO A 173 -3.70 10.94 -16.14
CA PRO A 173 -4.15 9.77 -16.90
C PRO A 173 -3.47 8.49 -16.40
N GLY A 174 -4.21 7.41 -16.27
CA GLY A 174 -3.73 6.13 -15.71
C GLY A 174 -3.65 6.06 -14.19
N ALA A 175 -3.89 7.19 -13.50
CA ALA A 175 -3.86 7.24 -12.04
C ALA A 175 -5.26 7.15 -11.42
N GLY A 176 -5.30 6.79 -10.14
CA GLY A 176 -6.52 6.76 -9.35
C GLY A 176 -6.27 6.41 -7.89
N LEU A 177 -7.33 5.91 -7.26
CA LEU A 177 -7.29 5.43 -5.87
C LEU A 177 -7.62 3.94 -5.82
N TRP A 178 -6.95 3.21 -4.97
CA TRP A 178 -7.26 1.82 -4.67
C TRP A 178 -7.48 1.64 -3.17
N THR A 179 -8.31 0.66 -2.82
CA THR A 179 -8.59 0.27 -1.44
C THR A 179 -8.80 -1.23 -1.36
N VAL A 180 -8.59 -1.78 -0.18
CA VAL A 180 -8.82 -3.19 0.12
C VAL A 180 -9.99 -3.31 1.08
N VAL A 181 -10.84 -4.28 0.83
CA VAL A 181 -11.86 -4.75 1.77
C VAL A 181 -11.42 -6.12 2.28
N SER A 182 -11.38 -6.31 3.58
CA SER A 182 -11.16 -7.60 4.23
C SER A 182 -12.48 -8.07 4.83
N PHE A 183 -12.90 -9.29 4.55
CA PHE A 183 -14.05 -9.89 5.18
C PHE A 183 -13.62 -10.71 6.39
N GLN A 184 -14.46 -10.76 7.41
CA GLN A 184 -14.17 -11.48 8.64
C GLN A 184 -13.98 -12.99 8.39
N ASP A 185 -14.85 -13.54 7.53
CA ASP A 185 -14.88 -14.95 7.16
C ASP A 185 -15.59 -15.14 5.81
N GLU A 186 -15.71 -16.40 5.36
CA GLU A 186 -16.37 -16.75 4.09
C GLU A 186 -17.89 -16.47 4.12
N ALA A 187 -18.54 -16.54 5.27
CA ALA A 187 -19.97 -16.23 5.39
C ALA A 187 -20.20 -14.72 5.21
N ALA A 188 -19.35 -13.89 5.82
CA ALA A 188 -19.37 -12.45 5.64
C ALA A 188 -19.03 -12.06 4.19
N HIS A 189 -18.07 -12.73 3.56
CA HIS A 189 -17.76 -12.54 2.15
C HIS A 189 -18.96 -12.83 1.25
N THR A 190 -19.54 -14.02 1.38
CA THR A 190 -20.72 -14.42 0.59
C THR A 190 -21.88 -13.45 0.74
N ARG A 191 -22.13 -12.95 1.97
CA ARG A 191 -23.24 -12.03 2.20
C ARG A 191 -22.97 -10.61 1.70
N TRP A 192 -21.77 -10.08 1.88
CA TRP A 192 -21.50 -8.64 1.72
C TRP A 192 -20.75 -8.28 0.45
N LEU A 193 -20.22 -9.23 -0.29
CA LEU A 193 -19.44 -8.96 -1.52
C LEU A 193 -20.24 -8.12 -2.53
N GLU A 194 -21.40 -8.61 -2.95
CA GLU A 194 -22.20 -7.90 -3.96
C GLU A 194 -22.83 -6.60 -3.44
N PRO A 195 -23.35 -6.52 -2.19
CA PRO A 195 -23.76 -5.23 -1.61
C PRO A 195 -22.64 -4.19 -1.58
N ILE A 196 -21.42 -4.59 -1.23
CA ILE A 196 -20.26 -3.67 -1.23
C ILE A 196 -19.90 -3.24 -2.65
N LYS A 197 -19.85 -4.16 -3.63
CA LYS A 197 -19.63 -3.81 -5.03
C LYS A 197 -20.71 -2.85 -5.55
N ALA A 198 -21.97 -3.07 -5.19
CA ALA A 198 -23.08 -2.18 -5.55
C ALA A 198 -22.91 -0.79 -4.92
N ALA A 199 -22.49 -0.73 -3.65
CA ALA A 199 -22.19 0.54 -2.98
C ALA A 199 -21.06 1.30 -3.69
N PHE A 200 -19.97 0.65 -4.08
CA PHE A 200 -18.89 1.29 -4.82
C PHE A 200 -19.33 1.77 -6.22
N ARG A 201 -20.16 1.00 -6.94
CA ARG A 201 -20.74 1.44 -8.22
C ARG A 201 -21.58 2.71 -8.03
N LEU A 202 -22.42 2.74 -7.00
CA LEU A 202 -23.23 3.92 -6.68
C LEU A 202 -22.37 5.11 -6.29
N LEU A 203 -21.30 4.91 -5.53
CA LEU A 203 -20.34 5.96 -5.16
C LEU A 203 -19.56 6.49 -6.35
N ALA A 204 -19.21 5.63 -7.31
CA ALA A 204 -18.56 6.04 -8.55
C ALA A 204 -19.44 7.03 -9.36
N ASP A 205 -20.73 6.73 -9.48
CA ASP A 205 -21.71 7.56 -10.22
C ASP A 205 -22.04 8.87 -9.48
N THR A 206 -22.27 8.79 -8.18
CA THR A 206 -22.74 9.94 -7.39
C THR A 206 -21.61 10.81 -6.87
N GLY A 207 -20.41 10.28 -6.85
CA GLY A 207 -19.23 10.87 -6.21
C GLY A 207 -19.26 10.74 -4.69
N PHE A 208 -18.08 10.77 -4.08
CA PHE A 208 -17.89 10.85 -2.63
C PHE A 208 -16.75 11.83 -2.28
N GLY A 209 -16.63 12.19 -1.01
CA GLY A 209 -15.82 13.34 -0.61
C GLY A 209 -16.59 14.66 -0.71
N GLY A 210 -15.87 15.77 -0.81
CA GLY A 210 -16.45 17.11 -0.89
C GLY A 210 -16.83 17.55 -2.30
N GLU A 211 -17.68 18.59 -2.39
CA GLU A 211 -18.10 19.24 -3.66
C GLU A 211 -18.86 18.30 -4.63
N ARG A 212 -19.51 17.25 -4.14
CA ARG A 212 -20.30 16.28 -4.92
C ARG A 212 -21.38 16.95 -5.77
N SER A 213 -22.02 18.01 -5.26
CA SER A 213 -23.02 18.78 -6.01
C SER A 213 -22.48 19.47 -7.28
N ARG A 214 -21.14 19.58 -7.37
CA ARG A 214 -20.43 20.09 -8.56
C ARG A 214 -19.87 18.98 -9.45
N GLY A 215 -20.23 17.72 -9.17
CA GLY A 215 -19.76 16.54 -9.92
C GLY A 215 -18.35 16.08 -9.55
N TRP A 216 -17.78 16.59 -8.44
CA TRP A 216 -16.47 16.13 -7.96
C TRP A 216 -16.59 14.79 -7.24
N GLY A 217 -15.47 14.05 -7.18
CA GLY A 217 -15.42 12.77 -6.50
C GLY A 217 -16.02 11.60 -7.27
N ARG A 218 -16.39 11.80 -8.53
CA ARG A 218 -16.86 10.74 -9.44
C ARG A 218 -15.70 9.95 -10.00
N SER A 219 -15.96 8.70 -10.34
CA SER A 219 -15.02 7.82 -11.03
C SER A 219 -15.69 7.07 -12.17
N GLU A 220 -14.88 6.49 -13.02
CA GLU A 220 -15.31 5.44 -13.95
C GLU A 220 -15.86 4.23 -13.16
N PRO A 221 -16.53 3.26 -13.83
CA PRO A 221 -16.96 2.04 -13.17
C PRO A 221 -15.80 1.41 -12.39
N PRO A 222 -16.00 1.04 -11.11
CA PRO A 222 -14.94 0.47 -10.29
C PRO A 222 -14.44 -0.85 -10.86
N GLU A 223 -13.12 -1.07 -10.80
CA GLU A 223 -12.50 -2.36 -11.09
C GLU A 223 -12.42 -3.17 -9.78
N PHE A 224 -12.78 -4.45 -9.85
CA PHE A 224 -12.80 -5.34 -8.70
C PHE A 224 -11.89 -6.55 -8.93
N SER A 225 -11.07 -6.89 -7.92
CA SER A 225 -10.26 -8.10 -7.90
C SER A 225 -10.45 -8.82 -6.56
N GLU A 226 -10.91 -10.05 -6.62
CA GLU A 226 -11.13 -10.90 -5.45
C GLU A 226 -9.91 -11.76 -5.16
N GLY A 227 -9.72 -12.14 -3.90
CA GLY A 227 -8.63 -13.01 -3.47
C GLY A 227 -8.56 -13.11 -1.96
N THR A 228 -7.39 -13.48 -1.46
CA THR A 228 -7.13 -13.62 -0.02
C THR A 228 -6.11 -12.61 0.46
N LEU A 229 -6.19 -12.24 1.73
CA LEU A 229 -5.17 -11.42 2.38
C LEU A 229 -4.15 -12.34 3.10
N PRO A 230 -2.85 -12.00 3.03
CA PRO A 230 -2.23 -10.77 2.49
C PRO A 230 -1.90 -10.79 0.99
N GLU A 231 -2.21 -11.85 0.27
CA GLU A 231 -1.82 -12.07 -1.14
C GLU A 231 -2.34 -10.97 -2.08
N LEU A 232 -3.55 -10.45 -1.83
CA LEU A 232 -4.12 -9.33 -2.59
C LEU A 232 -3.26 -8.06 -2.51
N VAL A 233 -2.52 -7.88 -1.41
CA VAL A 233 -1.67 -6.70 -1.20
C VAL A 233 -0.28 -6.94 -1.77
N PHE A 234 0.30 -8.12 -1.55
CA PHE A 234 1.69 -8.39 -1.92
C PHE A 234 1.86 -9.18 -3.22
N GLY A 235 0.79 -9.66 -3.83
CA GLY A 235 0.82 -10.68 -4.88
C GLY A 235 1.08 -12.07 -4.30
N ALA A 236 0.85 -13.10 -5.10
CA ALA A 236 1.21 -14.46 -4.71
C ALA A 236 2.70 -14.55 -4.38
N ALA A 237 3.06 -15.23 -3.30
CA ALA A 237 4.44 -15.52 -2.98
C ALA A 237 5.09 -16.23 -4.19
N PRO A 238 6.34 -15.88 -4.58
CA PRO A 238 7.01 -16.60 -5.64
C PRO A 238 7.03 -18.08 -5.27
N GLN A 239 6.32 -18.90 -6.04
CA GLN A 239 6.37 -20.34 -5.86
C GLN A 239 7.82 -20.74 -6.09
N LYS A 240 8.48 -21.25 -5.02
CA LYS A 240 9.77 -21.90 -5.15
C LYS A 240 9.57 -23.01 -6.21
N PRO A 241 10.32 -23.00 -7.31
CA PRO A 241 10.16 -24.07 -8.29
C PRO A 241 10.27 -25.40 -7.55
N ALA A 242 9.27 -26.27 -7.74
CA ALA A 242 9.32 -27.60 -7.19
C ALA A 242 10.67 -28.20 -7.59
N PRO A 243 11.40 -28.89 -6.70
CA PRO A 243 12.64 -29.53 -7.06
C PRO A 243 12.33 -30.41 -8.28
N GLU A 244 12.91 -30.04 -9.40
CA GLU A 244 12.82 -30.82 -10.62
C GLU A 244 13.40 -32.21 -10.27
N LEU A 245 12.53 -33.19 -10.18
CA LEU A 245 12.95 -34.58 -10.02
C LEU A 245 13.82 -34.86 -11.24
N LEU A 246 15.14 -34.80 -11.03
CA LEU A 246 16.12 -35.22 -12.00
C LEU A 246 15.69 -36.60 -12.50
N ALA A 247 15.17 -36.64 -13.72
CA ALA A 247 14.96 -37.88 -14.44
C ALA A 247 16.32 -38.60 -14.45
N PRO A 248 16.38 -39.92 -14.21
CA PRO A 248 17.64 -40.64 -14.26
C PRO A 248 18.27 -40.44 -15.64
N GLU A 249 19.52 -39.98 -15.65
CA GLU A 249 20.28 -39.79 -16.86
C GLU A 249 20.27 -41.09 -17.69
N PRO A 250 20.03 -41.03 -19.00
CA PRO A 250 20.17 -42.21 -19.84
C PRO A 250 21.63 -42.66 -19.83
N MET A 251 21.86 -43.94 -19.51
CA MET A 251 23.18 -44.57 -19.55
C MET A 251 23.82 -44.28 -20.89
N VAL A 252 24.91 -43.51 -20.89
CA VAL A 252 25.75 -43.25 -22.06
C VAL A 252 26.49 -44.55 -22.34
N THR A 253 26.15 -45.23 -23.43
CA THR A 253 26.97 -46.26 -24.02
C THR A 253 28.21 -45.62 -24.66
N GLU A 254 29.39 -46.07 -24.25
CA GLU A 254 30.67 -45.60 -24.77
C GLU A 254 30.73 -45.79 -26.32
N PRO A 255 31.16 -44.74 -27.04
CA PRO A 255 31.44 -44.89 -28.46
C PRO A 255 32.84 -45.51 -28.69
N THR A 256 32.89 -46.54 -29.53
CA THR A 256 34.10 -47.19 -30.07
C THR A 256 34.97 -46.16 -30.79
N PRO A 257 36.31 -46.18 -30.65
CA PRO A 257 37.21 -45.23 -31.28
C PRO A 257 37.30 -45.48 -32.82
N PRO A 258 37.33 -44.44 -33.65
CA PRO A 258 37.63 -44.58 -35.09
C PRO A 258 39.14 -44.62 -35.32
N GLU A 259 39.48 -45.44 -36.31
CA GLU A 259 40.84 -45.67 -36.83
C GLU A 259 41.52 -44.40 -37.36
N SER A 260 42.82 -44.43 -37.30
CA SER A 260 43.81 -43.44 -37.71
C SER A 260 43.74 -43.06 -39.19
N GLU A 261 43.79 -41.76 -39.51
CA GLU A 261 44.26 -41.27 -40.79
C GLU A 261 45.35 -40.17 -40.61
N VAL A 262 46.28 -40.18 -41.56
CA VAL A 262 47.62 -39.64 -41.63
C VAL A 262 47.69 -38.14 -41.89
N PRO A 263 48.72 -37.39 -41.54
CA PRO A 263 48.78 -35.94 -41.59
C PRO A 263 49.19 -35.40 -42.97
N ILE A 264 48.56 -34.29 -43.37
CA ILE A 264 48.98 -33.46 -44.48
C ILE A 264 49.64 -32.19 -43.98
N ALA A 265 50.85 -31.94 -44.59
CA ALA A 265 51.79 -30.91 -44.23
C ALA A 265 51.30 -29.47 -44.43
N ALA A 266 51.72 -28.61 -43.51
CA ALA A 266 51.56 -27.17 -43.59
C ALA A 266 52.70 -26.52 -44.35
N GLU A 267 52.41 -25.51 -45.16
CA GLU A 267 53.39 -24.54 -45.63
C GLU A 267 53.21 -23.15 -44.97
N PRO A 268 54.28 -22.35 -44.86
CA PRO A 268 54.35 -21.20 -43.94
C PRO A 268 54.01 -19.88 -44.64
N VAL A 269 53.34 -18.98 -43.93
CA VAL A 269 53.17 -17.58 -44.33
C VAL A 269 53.95 -16.65 -43.39
N THR A 270 54.68 -15.87 -44.02
CA THR A 270 55.75 -14.92 -43.73
C THR A 270 55.40 -13.89 -42.65
N ALA A 271 56.41 -13.61 -41.85
CA ALA A 271 56.48 -12.58 -40.81
C ALA A 271 56.45 -11.15 -41.38
N LEU A 272 55.86 -10.24 -40.59
CA LEU A 272 56.20 -8.85 -40.60
C LEU A 272 56.49 -8.40 -39.15
N ALA A 273 57.67 -7.84 -38.96
CA ALA A 273 58.29 -7.45 -37.71
C ALA A 273 57.90 -6.04 -37.26
N PRO A 274 58.47 -5.53 -36.16
CA PRO A 274 57.70 -4.89 -35.06
C PRO A 274 57.98 -3.39 -34.98
N LEU A 275 57.09 -2.68 -34.28
CA LEU A 275 57.42 -1.33 -33.77
C LEU A 275 57.47 -1.38 -32.23
N ALA A 276 58.67 -1.14 -31.76
CA ALA A 276 59.00 -1.00 -30.33
C ALA A 276 58.53 0.34 -29.76
N LEU A 277 57.97 0.35 -28.57
CA LEU A 277 58.03 1.50 -27.69
C LEU A 277 57.81 1.07 -26.22
N GLY A 278 58.80 1.35 -25.40
CA GLY A 278 58.64 1.72 -24.00
C GLY A 278 58.66 0.60 -22.96
N LEU A 279 59.83 0.23 -22.50
CA LEU A 279 60.10 -0.55 -21.30
C LEU A 279 59.75 0.24 -20.03
N TRP A 280 58.86 -0.31 -19.22
CA TRP A 280 58.77 -0.02 -17.79
C TRP A 280 59.07 -1.30 -17.00
N PRO A 281 59.82 -1.24 -15.87
CA PRO A 281 60.28 -2.43 -15.18
C PRO A 281 59.12 -3.15 -14.48
N ILE A 282 59.05 -4.44 -14.71
CA ILE A 282 58.13 -5.36 -14.03
C ILE A 282 58.71 -5.67 -12.66
N ALA A 283 57.95 -5.36 -11.60
CA ALA A 283 58.25 -5.85 -10.25
C ALA A 283 58.05 -7.35 -10.16
N PRO A 284 58.81 -8.08 -9.31
CA PRO A 284 58.73 -9.54 -9.21
C PRO A 284 57.35 -9.97 -8.67
N ALA A 285 56.80 -11.02 -9.26
CA ALA A 285 55.56 -11.62 -8.84
C ALA A 285 55.68 -12.17 -7.41
N GLN A 286 54.72 -11.79 -6.56
CA GLN A 286 54.54 -12.43 -5.26
C GLN A 286 54.00 -13.87 -5.44
N PRO A 287 54.40 -14.80 -4.56
CA PRO A 287 53.87 -16.15 -4.58
C PRO A 287 52.35 -16.15 -4.25
N PRO A 288 51.56 -17.09 -4.79
CA PRO A 288 50.14 -17.16 -4.51
C PRO A 288 49.89 -17.40 -3.02
N GLU A 289 49.01 -16.58 -2.46
CA GLU A 289 48.46 -16.84 -1.13
C GLU A 289 47.72 -18.19 -1.12
N PRO A 290 47.73 -18.92 0.02
CA PRO A 290 47.01 -20.18 0.12
C PRO A 290 45.50 -19.94 0.00
N GLU A 291 44.86 -20.69 -0.87
CA GLU A 291 43.42 -20.67 -1.01
C GLU A 291 42.72 -20.92 0.33
N ALA A 292 41.86 -19.97 0.72
CA ALA A 292 41.00 -20.14 1.89
C ALA A 292 40.06 -21.35 1.66
N PRO A 293 39.80 -22.15 2.71
CA PRO A 293 38.88 -23.28 2.57
C PRO A 293 37.49 -22.79 2.15
N PRO A 294 36.75 -23.58 1.35
CA PRO A 294 35.42 -23.20 0.88
C PRO A 294 34.52 -22.91 2.07
N ILE A 295 33.92 -21.72 2.09
CA ILE A 295 32.90 -21.37 3.06
C ILE A 295 31.70 -22.31 2.77
N VAL A 296 31.53 -23.30 3.60
CA VAL A 296 30.32 -24.12 3.62
C VAL A 296 29.18 -23.17 4.04
N ALA A 297 28.32 -22.82 3.10
CA ALA A 297 27.11 -22.07 3.41
C ALA A 297 26.29 -22.92 4.40
N GLU A 298 26.15 -22.40 5.62
CA GLU A 298 25.20 -22.98 6.57
C GLU A 298 23.82 -23.01 5.95
N PRO A 299 23.05 -24.10 6.09
CA PRO A 299 21.68 -24.14 5.57
C PRO A 299 20.88 -23.01 6.22
N VAL A 300 20.30 -22.16 5.37
CA VAL A 300 19.33 -21.14 5.82
C VAL A 300 18.18 -21.89 6.49
N THR A 301 18.23 -21.92 7.82
CA THR A 301 17.16 -22.50 8.63
C THR A 301 15.89 -21.67 8.37
N GLU A 302 14.85 -22.31 7.86
CA GLU A 302 13.52 -21.69 7.81
C GLU A 302 13.19 -21.16 9.21
N PRO A 303 12.68 -19.91 9.33
CA PRO A 303 12.29 -19.39 10.63
C PRO A 303 11.24 -20.33 11.22
N ALA A 304 11.54 -20.88 12.40
CA ALA A 304 10.64 -21.76 13.12
C ALA A 304 9.27 -21.07 13.28
N PRO A 305 8.16 -21.80 13.16
CA PRO A 305 6.84 -21.23 13.41
C PRO A 305 6.81 -20.66 14.82
N LEU A 306 6.44 -19.37 14.92
CA LEU A 306 6.37 -18.65 16.19
C LEU A 306 5.49 -19.42 17.18
N ALA A 307 5.92 -19.51 18.42
CA ALA A 307 5.12 -20.10 19.48
C ALA A 307 3.77 -19.35 19.59
N PRO A 308 2.66 -20.04 19.85
CA PRO A 308 1.28 -19.52 19.69
C PRO A 308 0.90 -18.31 20.56
N ASN A 309 1.86 -17.68 21.26
CA ASN A 309 1.62 -16.52 22.15
C ASN A 309 2.67 -15.42 22.06
N GLN A 310 3.51 -15.38 21.01
CA GLN A 310 4.44 -14.26 20.86
C GLN A 310 3.73 -13.09 20.14
N PRO A 311 3.83 -11.84 20.64
CA PRO A 311 3.28 -10.67 19.98
C PRO A 311 3.88 -10.52 18.58
N GLN A 312 3.01 -10.45 17.59
CA GLN A 312 3.36 -10.23 16.20
C GLN A 312 3.18 -8.75 15.82
N ALA A 313 4.04 -8.24 14.95
CA ALA A 313 3.90 -6.91 14.39
C ALA A 313 2.82 -6.90 13.30
N HIS A 314 1.92 -5.92 13.36
CA HIS A 314 0.81 -5.73 12.44
C HIS A 314 0.86 -4.34 11.82
N TRP A 315 0.98 -4.26 10.52
CA TRP A 315 0.98 -3.02 9.76
C TRP A 315 -0.43 -2.59 9.40
N LEU A 316 -0.83 -1.39 9.79
CA LEU A 316 -2.16 -0.85 9.54
C LEU A 316 -2.26 -0.19 8.17
N LEU A 317 -3.24 -0.63 7.38
CA LEU A 317 -3.68 0.00 6.13
C LEU A 317 -4.93 0.86 6.33
N SER A 318 -5.45 0.93 7.54
CA SER A 318 -6.65 1.69 7.92
C SER A 318 -6.39 2.58 9.13
N LEU A 319 -7.30 3.51 9.40
CA LEU A 319 -7.40 4.09 10.73
C LEU A 319 -7.86 3.03 11.72
N PHE A 320 -7.41 3.16 12.96
CA PHE A 320 -7.70 2.19 14.00
C PHE A 320 -8.12 2.86 15.31
N THR A 321 -9.22 2.38 15.87
CA THR A 321 -9.66 2.67 17.24
C THR A 321 -9.72 1.33 17.97
N PRO A 322 -8.98 1.13 19.08
CA PRO A 322 -8.94 -0.17 19.74
C PRO A 322 -10.32 -0.59 20.25
N ALA A 323 -10.65 -1.86 20.04
CA ALA A 323 -11.75 -2.52 20.71
C ALA A 323 -11.32 -2.96 22.13
N PRO A 324 -12.24 -3.18 23.06
CA PRO A 324 -11.89 -3.68 24.40
C PRO A 324 -11.13 -5.00 24.41
N GLU A 325 -11.34 -5.84 23.37
CA GLU A 325 -10.74 -7.15 23.21
C GLU A 325 -9.37 -7.11 22.53
N ASP A 326 -8.97 -5.96 21.97
CA ASP A 326 -7.69 -5.82 21.30
C ASP A 326 -6.54 -5.79 22.32
N SER A 327 -5.69 -6.81 22.27
CA SER A 327 -4.51 -6.94 23.15
C SER A 327 -3.28 -6.32 22.49
N VAL A 328 -3.26 -4.98 22.37
CA VAL A 328 -2.15 -4.23 21.76
C VAL A 328 -1.10 -3.88 22.82
N ASP A 329 0.15 -4.25 22.55
CA ASP A 329 1.30 -3.75 23.33
C ASP A 329 1.75 -2.39 22.77
N TRP A 330 1.26 -1.33 23.40
CA TRP A 330 1.56 0.04 23.01
C TRP A 330 3.03 0.44 23.22
N GLY A 331 3.74 -0.26 24.09
CA GLY A 331 5.15 0.02 24.38
C GLY A 331 6.10 -0.45 23.28
N ARG A 332 5.69 -1.43 22.46
CA ARG A 332 6.51 -2.03 21.39
C ARG A 332 6.11 -1.60 19.98
N GLY A 333 5.04 -0.83 19.84
CA GLY A 333 4.56 -0.35 18.54
C GLY A 333 5.31 0.90 18.05
N ASN A 334 5.21 1.14 16.74
CA ASN A 334 5.59 2.41 16.12
C ASN A 334 4.37 3.01 15.44
N TYR A 335 3.70 3.93 16.12
CA TYR A 335 2.41 4.44 15.67
C TYR A 335 2.32 5.96 15.76
N VAL A 336 1.39 6.52 15.00
CA VAL A 336 1.00 7.92 15.03
C VAL A 336 -0.48 8.02 15.27
N VAL A 337 -0.87 8.97 16.10
CA VAL A 337 -2.27 9.28 16.41
C VAL A 337 -2.71 10.49 15.59
N LEU A 338 -3.90 10.39 15.03
CA LEU A 338 -4.55 11.42 14.24
C LEU A 338 -5.89 11.80 14.87
N ALA A 339 -6.12 13.09 15.12
CA ALA A 339 -7.42 13.60 15.53
C ALA A 339 -8.39 13.55 14.34
N ARG A 340 -9.57 12.99 14.57
CA ARG A 340 -10.62 12.90 13.56
C ARG A 340 -11.89 13.58 14.05
N SER A 341 -12.31 14.61 13.32
CA SER A 341 -13.55 15.35 13.53
C SER A 341 -14.42 15.33 12.26
N GLY A 342 -15.35 16.21 12.12
CA GLY A 342 -16.18 16.36 10.91
C GLY A 342 -17.59 16.79 11.21
N ARG A 343 -18.46 16.77 10.20
CA ARG A 343 -19.85 17.16 10.35
C ARG A 343 -20.78 15.98 10.07
N VAL A 344 -21.92 15.99 10.75
CA VAL A 344 -22.97 15.00 10.46
C VAL A 344 -23.59 15.31 9.11
N ASP A 345 -23.86 14.24 8.33
CA ASP A 345 -24.65 14.26 7.10
C ASP A 345 -25.71 13.15 7.22
N SER A 346 -26.88 13.51 7.67
CA SER A 346 -27.99 12.59 7.98
C SER A 346 -29.33 13.25 7.64
N PRO A 347 -30.36 12.48 7.28
CA PRO A 347 -31.73 13.01 7.16
C PRO A 347 -32.28 13.65 8.43
N ALA A 348 -31.83 13.23 9.61
CA ALA A 348 -32.24 13.80 10.90
C ALA A 348 -31.59 15.15 11.23
N GLY A 349 -30.50 15.51 10.54
CA GLY A 349 -29.77 16.77 10.72
C GLY A 349 -28.44 16.74 9.98
N SER A 350 -28.03 17.89 9.44
CA SER A 350 -26.76 18.01 8.74
C SER A 350 -26.03 19.29 9.16
N GLY A 351 -24.70 19.22 9.14
CA GLY A 351 -23.84 20.34 9.45
C GLY A 351 -23.42 20.47 10.92
N GLU A 352 -23.99 19.72 11.84
CA GLU A 352 -23.55 19.66 13.24
C GLU A 352 -22.16 19.03 13.34
N LEU A 353 -21.35 19.48 14.30
CA LEU A 353 -20.00 18.93 14.52
C LEU A 353 -20.11 17.57 15.24
N LYS A 354 -19.46 16.57 14.68
CA LYS A 354 -19.25 15.28 15.34
C LYS A 354 -18.29 15.46 16.53
N LYS A 355 -18.38 14.59 17.52
CA LYS A 355 -17.36 14.48 18.58
C LYS A 355 -16.02 14.11 17.94
N GLU A 356 -14.96 14.77 18.40
CA GLU A 356 -13.59 14.46 17.97
C GLU A 356 -13.10 13.22 18.70
N ILE A 357 -12.44 12.34 17.97
CA ILE A 357 -11.75 11.17 18.52
C ILE A 357 -10.33 11.07 18.01
N GLN A 358 -9.48 10.41 18.79
CA GLN A 358 -8.11 10.08 18.41
C GLN A 358 -8.08 8.67 17.81
N MET A 359 -7.45 8.53 16.65
CA MET A 359 -7.32 7.24 15.96
C MET A 359 -5.86 7.00 15.57
N VAL A 360 -5.43 5.75 15.60
CA VAL A 360 -4.11 5.37 15.07
C VAL A 360 -4.14 5.43 13.56
N ALA A 361 -3.15 6.08 12.97
CA ALA A 361 -3.09 6.34 11.54
C ALA A 361 -2.51 5.17 10.73
N GLU A 362 -2.77 5.17 9.44
CA GLU A 362 -2.19 4.27 8.45
C GLU A 362 -0.65 4.29 8.49
N GLY A 363 -0.03 3.20 8.14
CA GLY A 363 1.43 3.03 8.20
C GLY A 363 1.95 2.72 9.60
N SER A 364 1.11 2.86 10.64
CA SER A 364 1.47 2.45 11.99
C SER A 364 1.66 0.94 12.07
N VAL A 365 2.58 0.53 12.95
CA VAL A 365 2.84 -0.89 13.24
C VAL A 365 2.53 -1.12 14.71
N LEU A 366 1.63 -2.04 14.98
CA LEU A 366 1.20 -2.44 16.31
C LEU A 366 1.73 -3.83 16.64
N CYS A 367 2.14 -4.06 17.87
CA CYS A 367 2.48 -5.39 18.36
C CYS A 367 1.28 -5.95 19.13
N ALA A 368 0.76 -7.10 18.70
CA ALA A 368 -0.38 -7.75 19.34
C ALA A 368 -0.27 -9.28 19.23
N ALA A 369 -0.85 -9.99 20.20
CA ALA A 369 -0.88 -11.46 20.20
C ALA A 369 -1.84 -12.03 19.14
N ALA A 370 -2.84 -11.25 18.75
CA ALA A 370 -3.78 -11.56 17.66
C ALA A 370 -3.96 -10.32 16.78
N PRO A 371 -4.38 -10.48 15.51
CA PRO A 371 -4.62 -9.35 14.63
C PRO A 371 -5.62 -8.36 15.27
N PRO A 372 -5.26 -7.07 15.38
CA PRO A 372 -6.18 -6.05 15.89
C PRO A 372 -7.47 -6.01 15.05
N ARG A 373 -8.61 -5.88 15.70
CA ARG A 373 -9.92 -5.80 15.05
C ARG A 373 -10.43 -4.37 14.94
N GLY A 374 -10.28 -3.62 16.04
CA GLY A 374 -10.79 -2.28 16.16
C GLY A 374 -12.30 -2.21 16.35
N ALA A 375 -12.76 -1.00 16.69
CA ALA A 375 -14.17 -0.74 16.97
C ALA A 375 -14.67 0.51 16.25
N ALA A 376 -15.98 0.62 16.10
CA ALA A 376 -16.65 1.86 15.76
C ALA A 376 -16.96 2.64 17.03
N ALA A 377 -16.72 3.96 16.99
CA ALA A 377 -17.10 4.88 18.07
C ALA A 377 -18.35 5.67 17.68
N ASP A 378 -19.25 5.88 18.63
CA ASP A 378 -20.36 6.83 18.46
C ASP A 378 -19.84 8.24 18.65
N VAL A 379 -19.86 9.03 17.60
CA VAL A 379 -19.42 10.41 17.54
C VAL A 379 -20.58 11.39 17.35
N ALA A 380 -21.80 10.95 17.67
CA ALA A 380 -22.98 11.82 17.60
C ALA A 380 -22.81 13.05 18.47
N PRO A 381 -23.24 14.24 18.01
CA PRO A 381 -23.39 15.39 18.88
C PRO A 381 -24.31 15.10 20.06
N ASP A 382 -24.16 15.82 21.17
CA ASP A 382 -25.03 15.64 22.32
C ASP A 382 -26.50 15.93 21.97
N GLY A 383 -27.38 15.01 22.31
CA GLY A 383 -28.81 15.12 21.99
C GLY A 383 -29.18 14.81 20.53
N PHE A 384 -28.26 14.31 19.72
CA PHE A 384 -28.59 13.92 18.34
C PHE A 384 -29.54 12.72 18.30
N ALA A 385 -30.42 12.67 17.29
CA ALA A 385 -31.56 11.75 17.24
C ALA A 385 -31.18 10.26 17.11
N HIS A 386 -29.96 9.95 16.63
CA HIS A 386 -29.47 8.58 16.45
C HIS A 386 -27.95 8.53 16.56
N PRO A 387 -27.35 7.34 16.82
CA PRO A 387 -25.91 7.17 16.79
C PRO A 387 -25.29 7.56 15.46
N VAL A 388 -24.09 8.14 15.50
CA VAL A 388 -23.28 8.46 14.31
C VAL A 388 -21.95 7.76 14.46
N PHE A 389 -21.78 6.67 13.74
CA PHE A 389 -20.61 5.84 13.89
C PHE A 389 -19.41 6.35 13.09
N ARG A 390 -18.24 6.29 13.73
CA ARG A 390 -16.95 6.43 13.11
C ARG A 390 -16.21 5.11 13.22
N ALA A 391 -15.97 4.47 12.08
CA ALA A 391 -15.32 3.16 12.03
C ALA A 391 -13.81 3.29 12.21
N GLY A 392 -13.29 2.57 13.21
CA GLY A 392 -11.88 2.36 13.45
C GLY A 392 -11.50 0.90 13.32
N PHE A 393 -12.14 0.17 12.39
CA PHE A 393 -11.88 -1.24 12.14
C PHE A 393 -10.52 -1.43 11.49
N ALA A 394 -9.66 -2.26 12.10
CA ALA A 394 -8.35 -2.51 11.58
C ALA A 394 -8.40 -3.33 10.29
N LEU A 395 -7.70 -2.86 9.27
CA LEU A 395 -7.18 -3.70 8.21
C LEU A 395 -5.67 -3.77 8.43
N ALA A 396 -5.24 -4.86 9.06
CA ALA A 396 -3.89 -5.05 9.55
C ALA A 396 -3.22 -6.22 8.81
N ILE A 397 -2.03 -5.99 8.30
CA ILE A 397 -1.22 -7.00 7.62
C ILE A 397 -0.13 -7.48 8.59
N PRO A 398 -0.04 -8.79 8.89
CA PRO A 398 1.03 -9.31 9.70
C PRO A 398 2.37 -9.15 8.99
N LEU A 399 3.36 -8.63 9.71
CA LEU A 399 4.72 -8.49 9.19
C LEU A 399 5.54 -9.71 9.53
N PRO A 400 6.37 -10.23 8.58
CA PRO A 400 7.27 -11.35 8.86
C PRO A 400 8.30 -10.93 9.91
N GLY A 401 8.46 -11.76 10.97
CA GLY A 401 9.56 -11.76 11.91
C GLY A 401 10.24 -10.45 12.29
N ALA A 402 9.50 -9.46 12.83
CA ALA A 402 10.14 -8.38 13.56
C ALA A 402 10.55 -8.88 14.95
N THR A 403 11.54 -9.77 15.02
CA THR A 403 12.29 -10.03 16.24
C THR A 403 13.14 -8.80 16.52
N GLU A 404 12.79 -8.11 17.62
CA GLU A 404 13.58 -7.08 18.34
C GLU A 404 14.26 -6.01 17.47
N VAL A 405 13.57 -4.91 17.26
CA VAL A 405 14.24 -3.62 17.09
C VAL A 405 14.54 -3.11 18.49
N SER A 406 15.78 -3.40 18.96
CA SER A 406 16.39 -2.79 20.14
C SER A 406 16.66 -1.28 19.92
#